data_30625fbfab6de590d24b1c72bf3f404e
#
_entry.id   30625fbfab6de590d24b1c72bf3f404e
#
_cell.length_a   1.000
_cell.length_b   1.000
_cell.length_c   1.000
_cell.angle_alpha   90.00
_cell.angle_beta   90.00
_cell.angle_gamma   90.00
#
_symmetry.space_group_name_H-M   'P 1'
#
loop_
_entity.id
_entity.type
_entity.pdbx_description
1 polymer ?
#
loop_
_entity_poly.entity_id
_entity_poly.type
_entity_poly.pdbx_seq_one_letter_code
_entity_poly.pdbx_strand_id
1 'polypeptide(L)'
;MMQAKKAHSPPSPTDSLPTKKARTVALKRDRKRVHNLQKAYQKQVLKHGDPPILFDILEMLGKPRVDEILARNEEFERVPPFGEEVVVKIDRLSSHGDGLALTPQGDRLLVVPFALPGEVVRVYPYASDRFIFKSRIVEILERNASMRNESLVQCRYFGQCGGCQYQMIPYEQQLELKREVVRRAFM
;
A
#
# COMPACT_ATOMS: atom_id res chain seq x y z
N MET A 1 -34.89 12.16 28.36
CA MET A 1 -33.69 13.03 28.63
C MET A 1 -32.53 12.52 27.77
N MET A 2 -32.30 13.15 26.63
CA MET A 2 -31.21 12.81 25.72
C MET A 2 -29.97 13.63 26.10
N GLN A 3 -28.88 12.95 26.48
CA GLN A 3 -27.59 13.61 26.74
C GLN A 3 -26.89 13.93 25.44
N ALA A 4 -26.65 15.20 25.18
CA ALA A 4 -25.90 15.72 24.04
C ALA A 4 -24.42 15.31 24.14
N LYS A 5 -23.89 14.62 23.12
CA LYS A 5 -22.46 14.33 22.96
C LYS A 5 -21.71 15.63 22.69
N LYS A 6 -20.75 15.97 23.56
CA LYS A 6 -19.81 17.09 23.37
C LYS A 6 -19.00 16.88 22.09
N ALA A 7 -19.10 17.81 21.16
CA ALA A 7 -18.25 17.91 19.99
C ALA A 7 -16.83 18.24 20.42
N HIS A 8 -15.84 17.45 20.00
CA HIS A 8 -14.42 17.76 20.16
C HIS A 8 -14.06 18.83 19.11
N SER A 9 -13.67 20.01 19.59
CA SER A 9 -13.12 21.07 18.77
C SER A 9 -11.73 20.66 18.26
N PRO A 10 -11.33 21.00 17.00
CA PRO A 10 -9.99 20.73 16.51
C PRO A 10 -8.94 21.57 17.28
N PRO A 11 -7.73 21.02 17.50
CA PRO A 11 -6.67 21.76 18.17
C PRO A 11 -6.21 22.95 17.32
N SER A 12 -6.01 24.10 17.98
CA SER A 12 -5.51 25.33 17.38
C SER A 12 -4.07 25.20 16.88
N PRO A 13 -3.67 25.90 15.79
CA PRO A 13 -2.33 25.81 15.20
C PRO A 13 -1.30 26.67 15.95
N THR A 14 -0.81 26.17 17.08
CA THR A 14 0.38 26.70 17.75
C THR A 14 1.37 25.57 18.01
N ASP A 15 1.78 24.89 16.94
CA ASP A 15 2.91 23.97 17.02
C ASP A 15 4.20 24.77 16.81
N SER A 16 4.86 25.08 17.93
CA SER A 16 6.22 25.60 17.94
C SER A 16 7.15 24.59 17.24
N LEU A 17 7.93 25.08 16.27
CA LEU A 17 8.92 24.28 15.55
C LEU A 17 9.80 23.49 16.54
N PRO A 18 10.02 22.19 16.32
CA PRO A 18 10.78 21.35 17.23
C PRO A 18 12.21 21.89 17.40
N THR A 19 12.68 21.92 18.63
CA THR A 19 14.04 22.39 18.99
C THR A 19 15.11 21.56 18.25
N LYS A 20 16.30 22.16 18.01
CA LYS A 20 17.45 21.47 17.39
C LYS A 20 17.75 20.13 18.07
N LYS A 21 17.63 20.05 19.39
CA LYS A 21 17.85 18.82 20.16
C LYS A 21 16.76 17.76 19.86
N ALA A 22 15.49 18.16 19.74
CA ALA A 22 14.40 17.25 19.38
C ALA A 22 14.55 16.70 17.97
N ARG A 23 14.97 17.54 16.99
CA ARG A 23 15.27 17.11 15.60
C ARG A 23 16.42 16.10 15.56
N THR A 24 17.50 16.33 16.33
CA THR A 24 18.64 15.39 16.37
C THR A 24 18.25 14.05 16.98
N VAL A 25 17.41 14.02 18.00
CA VAL A 25 16.91 12.78 18.63
C VAL A 25 15.98 12.03 17.67
N ALA A 26 15.10 12.73 16.96
CA ALA A 26 14.23 12.14 15.94
C ALA A 26 15.04 11.49 14.83
N LEU A 27 16.03 12.19 14.25
CA LEU A 27 16.93 11.66 13.22
C LEU A 27 17.70 10.39 13.69
N LYS A 28 18.18 10.36 14.93
CA LYS A 28 18.86 9.18 15.49
C LYS A 28 17.89 7.98 15.62
N ARG A 29 16.65 8.23 16.04
CA ARG A 29 15.62 7.18 16.13
C ARG A 29 15.26 6.63 14.75
N ASP A 30 15.12 7.50 13.76
CA ASP A 30 14.82 7.09 12.39
C ASP A 30 15.96 6.28 11.78
N ARG A 31 17.22 6.69 11.93
CA ARG A 31 18.38 5.90 11.49
C ARG A 31 18.44 4.51 12.13
N LYS A 32 18.19 4.41 13.44
CA LYS A 32 18.14 3.11 14.12
C LYS A 32 17.01 2.24 13.60
N ARG A 33 15.83 2.83 13.33
CA ARG A 33 14.67 2.13 12.75
C ARG A 33 14.99 1.59 11.36
N VAL A 34 15.56 2.42 10.47
CA VAL A 34 15.96 2.02 9.12
C VAL A 34 16.98 0.88 9.16
N HIS A 35 18.01 1.01 10.00
CA HIS A 35 19.01 -0.04 10.16
C HIS A 35 18.41 -1.38 10.62
N ASN A 36 17.49 -1.36 11.57
CA ASN A 36 16.81 -2.57 12.05
C ASN A 36 15.92 -3.19 10.97
N LEU A 37 15.22 -2.36 10.16
CA LEU A 37 14.42 -2.84 9.03
C LEU A 37 15.30 -3.47 7.94
N GLN A 38 16.45 -2.86 7.62
CA GLN A 38 17.40 -3.44 6.68
C GLN A 38 17.93 -4.79 7.15
N LYS A 39 18.30 -4.91 8.42
CA LYS A 39 18.73 -6.20 8.99
C LYS A 39 17.63 -7.26 8.95
N ALA A 40 16.40 -6.88 9.29
CA ALA A 40 15.26 -7.78 9.25
C ALA A 40 15.00 -8.26 7.81
N TYR A 41 15.04 -7.34 6.84
CA TYR A 41 14.90 -7.65 5.42
C TYR A 41 16.00 -8.60 4.94
N GLN A 42 17.28 -8.29 5.21
CA GLN A 42 18.41 -9.17 4.84
C GLN A 42 18.27 -10.56 5.45
N LYS A 43 17.87 -10.66 6.72
CA LYS A 43 17.64 -11.95 7.38
C LYS A 43 16.50 -12.73 6.71
N GLN A 44 15.43 -12.04 6.27
CA GLN A 44 14.31 -12.63 5.56
C GLN A 44 14.75 -13.17 4.19
N VAL A 45 15.47 -12.36 3.42
CA VAL A 45 15.98 -12.74 2.09
C VAL A 45 16.94 -13.92 2.19
N LEU A 46 17.86 -13.94 3.16
CA LEU A 46 18.76 -15.07 3.38
C LEU A 46 18.03 -16.37 3.75
N LYS A 47 16.88 -16.27 4.39
CA LYS A 47 16.11 -17.45 4.84
C LYS A 47 15.10 -17.93 3.82
N HIS A 48 14.45 -17.03 3.09
CA HIS A 48 13.27 -17.33 2.26
C HIS A 48 13.40 -16.87 0.79
N GLY A 49 14.52 -16.25 0.41
CA GLY A 49 14.65 -15.57 -0.88
C GLY A 49 13.97 -14.20 -0.92
N ASP A 50 13.99 -13.59 -2.09
CA ASP A 50 13.35 -12.29 -2.31
C ASP A 50 11.83 -12.38 -2.11
N PRO A 51 11.23 -11.37 -1.45
CA PRO A 51 9.78 -11.36 -1.24
C PRO A 51 9.06 -11.22 -2.60
N PRO A 52 7.94 -11.94 -2.81
CA PRO A 52 7.20 -11.90 -4.08
C PRO A 52 6.84 -10.49 -4.56
N ILE A 53 6.56 -9.57 -3.66
CA ILE A 53 6.27 -8.17 -3.99
C ILE A 53 7.43 -7.47 -4.72
N LEU A 54 8.67 -7.94 -4.57
CA LEU A 54 9.81 -7.36 -5.28
C LEU A 54 9.70 -7.57 -6.79
N PHE A 55 9.17 -8.71 -7.24
CA PHE A 55 8.92 -8.96 -8.66
C PHE A 55 7.87 -7.99 -9.20
N ASP A 56 6.78 -7.76 -8.46
CA ASP A 56 5.76 -6.78 -8.82
C ASP A 56 6.35 -5.37 -8.92
N ILE A 57 7.24 -4.99 -7.99
CA ILE A 57 7.94 -3.68 -7.98
C ILE A 57 8.83 -3.55 -9.21
N LEU A 58 9.66 -4.56 -9.50
CA LEU A 58 10.56 -4.56 -10.65
C LEU A 58 9.80 -4.49 -11.98
N GLU A 59 8.68 -5.18 -12.07
CA GLU A 59 7.84 -5.21 -13.28
C GLU A 59 7.14 -3.86 -13.53
N MET A 60 6.69 -3.17 -12.47
CA MET A 60 5.94 -1.92 -12.60
C MET A 60 6.83 -0.67 -12.65
N LEU A 61 7.86 -0.60 -11.81
CA LEU A 61 8.79 0.55 -11.79
C LEU A 61 9.92 0.40 -12.79
N GLY A 62 10.27 -0.83 -13.16
CA GLY A 62 11.45 -1.14 -13.94
C GLY A 62 12.75 -1.13 -13.12
N LYS A 63 13.68 -1.99 -13.52
CA LYS A 63 14.97 -2.13 -12.82
C LYS A 63 15.77 -0.82 -12.70
N PRO A 64 15.87 0.05 -13.73
CA PRO A 64 16.63 1.30 -13.61
C PRO A 64 16.10 2.21 -12.49
N ARG A 65 14.76 2.29 -12.33
CA ARG A 65 14.17 3.11 -11.28
C ARG A 65 14.39 2.53 -9.90
N VAL A 66 14.29 1.21 -9.77
CA VAL A 66 14.57 0.50 -8.53
C VAL A 66 16.03 0.72 -8.11
N ASP A 67 16.98 0.56 -9.04
CA ASP A 67 18.40 0.77 -8.79
C ASP A 67 18.69 2.23 -8.39
N GLU A 68 18.03 3.21 -9.00
CA GLU A 68 18.14 4.62 -8.63
C GLU A 68 17.69 4.88 -7.19
N ILE A 69 16.53 4.35 -6.79
CA ILE A 69 16.00 4.48 -5.43
C ILE A 69 16.96 3.83 -4.41
N LEU A 70 17.55 2.68 -4.78
CA LEU A 70 18.54 2.01 -3.95
C LEU A 70 19.83 2.80 -3.82
N ALA A 71 20.32 3.36 -4.93
CA ALA A 71 21.59 4.12 -4.98
C ALA A 71 21.53 5.43 -4.21
N ARG A 72 20.39 6.13 -4.25
CA ARG A 72 20.17 7.38 -3.50
C ARG A 72 20.16 7.18 -2.00
N ASN A 73 20.08 5.92 -1.54
CA ASN A 73 19.91 5.57 -0.12
C ASN A 73 18.81 6.45 0.51
N GLU A 74 17.77 6.75 -0.30
CA GLU A 74 16.63 7.54 0.13
C GLU A 74 16.07 6.84 1.35
N GLU A 75 16.43 7.37 2.50
CA GLU A 75 15.84 6.97 3.76
C GLU A 75 14.33 7.07 3.55
N PHE A 76 13.59 6.15 4.16
CA PHE A 76 12.13 6.06 4.09
C PHE A 76 11.48 7.42 4.43
N GLU A 77 11.66 8.38 3.53
CA GLU A 77 11.00 9.67 3.65
C GLU A 77 9.50 9.42 3.57
N ARG A 78 8.78 10.03 4.47
CA ARG A 78 7.33 10.15 4.38
C ARG A 78 7.01 11.19 3.30
N VAL A 79 7.35 10.83 2.07
CA VAL A 79 7.12 11.69 0.90
C VAL A 79 5.63 11.66 0.56
N PRO A 80 5.02 12.78 0.19
CA PRO A 80 3.66 12.77 -0.37
C PRO A 80 3.55 11.70 -1.48
N PRO A 81 2.46 10.95 -1.57
CA PRO A 81 1.13 11.27 -1.02
C PRO A 81 0.82 10.76 0.40
N PHE A 82 1.83 10.49 1.23
CA PHE A 82 1.60 9.95 2.56
C PHE A 82 0.74 10.89 3.42
N GLY A 83 -0.40 10.37 3.91
CA GLY A 83 -1.33 11.13 4.74
C GLY A 83 -2.32 12.02 3.98
N GLU A 84 -2.27 12.02 2.65
CA GLU A 84 -3.23 12.72 1.79
C GLU A 84 -3.99 11.72 0.93
N GLU A 85 -5.26 12.01 0.61
CA GLU A 85 -6.04 11.18 -0.29
C GLU A 85 -5.58 11.40 -1.73
N VAL A 86 -5.39 10.30 -2.46
CA VAL A 86 -5.06 10.33 -3.89
C VAL A 86 -6.02 9.48 -4.70
N VAL A 87 -6.27 9.91 -5.93
CA VAL A 87 -7.06 9.16 -6.91
C VAL A 87 -6.10 8.45 -7.85
N VAL A 88 -6.26 7.13 -7.96
CA VAL A 88 -5.42 6.29 -8.82
C VAL A 88 -6.25 5.25 -9.56
N LYS A 89 -5.78 4.85 -10.73
CA LYS A 89 -6.28 3.70 -11.45
C LYS A 89 -5.47 2.47 -11.09
N ILE A 90 -6.15 1.38 -10.77
CA ILE A 90 -5.50 0.10 -10.46
C ILE A 90 -5.08 -0.57 -11.75
N ASP A 91 -3.79 -0.85 -11.89
CA ASP A 91 -3.22 -1.47 -13.09
C ASP A 91 -3.38 -2.99 -13.06
N ARG A 92 -3.02 -3.62 -11.96
CA ARG A 92 -3.05 -5.09 -11.80
C ARG A 92 -3.18 -5.51 -10.34
N LEU A 93 -3.25 -6.82 -10.10
CA LEU A 93 -3.09 -7.40 -8.77
C LEU A 93 -1.64 -7.77 -8.50
N SER A 94 -1.22 -7.61 -7.25
CA SER A 94 0.05 -8.11 -6.74
C SER A 94 0.05 -9.64 -6.63
N SER A 95 1.22 -10.22 -6.43
CA SER A 95 1.40 -11.62 -6.07
C SER A 95 0.64 -12.04 -4.79
N HIS A 96 0.30 -11.08 -3.92
CA HIS A 96 -0.49 -11.29 -2.72
C HIS A 96 -1.99 -11.03 -2.89
N GLY A 97 -2.40 -10.54 -4.06
CA GLY A 97 -3.80 -10.29 -4.38
C GLY A 97 -4.32 -8.88 -4.07
N ASP A 98 -3.46 -7.97 -3.69
CA ASP A 98 -3.81 -6.56 -3.51
C ASP A 98 -3.74 -5.82 -4.84
N GLY A 99 -4.59 -4.83 -5.05
CA GLY A 99 -4.49 -3.94 -6.20
C GLY A 99 -3.19 -3.14 -6.17
N LEU A 100 -2.56 -2.99 -7.34
CA LEU A 100 -1.36 -2.18 -7.54
C LEU A 100 -1.65 -1.02 -8.47
N ALA A 101 -1.15 0.15 -8.07
CA ALA A 101 -1.15 1.36 -8.88
C ALA A 101 0.17 2.10 -8.73
N LEU A 102 0.56 2.88 -9.73
CA LEU A 102 1.64 3.85 -9.58
C LEU A 102 1.13 5.09 -8.83
N THR A 103 2.01 5.72 -8.07
CA THR A 103 1.76 7.07 -7.57
C THR A 103 1.54 8.03 -8.73
N PRO A 104 0.86 9.18 -8.54
CA PRO A 104 0.73 10.17 -9.61
C PRO A 104 2.06 10.63 -10.21
N GLN A 105 3.14 10.58 -9.44
CA GLN A 105 4.50 10.90 -9.87
C GLN A 105 5.19 9.73 -10.60
N GLY A 106 4.63 8.54 -10.56
CA GLY A 106 5.21 7.33 -11.16
C GLY A 106 6.49 6.82 -10.49
N ASP A 107 6.76 7.27 -9.28
CA ASP A 107 8.02 6.99 -8.58
C ASP A 107 7.95 5.83 -7.59
N ARG A 108 6.75 5.46 -7.15
CA ARG A 108 6.49 4.36 -6.19
C ARG A 108 5.19 3.66 -6.49
N LEU A 109 4.97 2.54 -5.82
CA LEU A 109 3.73 1.77 -5.91
C LEU A 109 2.79 2.06 -4.73
N LEU A 110 1.51 2.09 -5.03
CA LEU A 110 0.42 2.02 -4.06
C LEU A 110 -0.09 0.58 -4.02
N VAL A 111 -0.09 -0.01 -2.83
CA VAL A 111 -0.69 -1.32 -2.56
C VAL A 111 -2.03 -1.09 -1.90
N VAL A 112 -3.10 -1.50 -2.58
CA VAL A 112 -4.48 -1.18 -2.24
C VAL A 112 -5.29 -2.49 -2.08
N PRO A 113 -5.44 -3.01 -0.87
CA PRO A 113 -6.27 -4.19 -0.62
C PRO A 113 -7.70 -3.98 -1.13
N PHE A 114 -8.32 -5.07 -1.64
CA PHE A 114 -9.70 -5.10 -2.15
C PHE A 114 -9.96 -4.28 -3.42
N ALA A 115 -8.97 -3.64 -4.02
CA ALA A 115 -9.12 -2.97 -5.31
C ALA A 115 -8.84 -3.95 -6.46
N LEU A 116 -9.56 -3.78 -7.57
CA LEU A 116 -9.46 -4.65 -8.75
C LEU A 116 -8.86 -3.92 -9.95
N PRO A 117 -8.19 -4.62 -10.85
CA PRO A 117 -7.62 -4.04 -12.06
C PRO A 117 -8.66 -3.25 -12.86
N GLY A 118 -8.28 -2.08 -13.36
CA GLY A 118 -9.14 -1.20 -14.14
C GLY A 118 -10.04 -0.28 -13.30
N GLU A 119 -10.16 -0.50 -12.00
CA GLU A 119 -10.90 0.41 -11.11
C GLU A 119 -10.17 1.73 -10.91
N VAL A 120 -10.93 2.82 -10.82
CA VAL A 120 -10.45 4.12 -10.35
C VAL A 120 -10.88 4.29 -8.90
N VAL A 121 -9.92 4.45 -8.01
CA VAL A 121 -10.17 4.48 -6.57
C VAL A 121 -9.53 5.71 -5.92
N ARG A 122 -10.21 6.25 -4.94
CA ARG A 122 -9.64 7.21 -3.99
C ARG A 122 -9.08 6.42 -2.82
N VAL A 123 -7.81 6.61 -2.53
CA VAL A 123 -7.09 5.87 -1.49
C VAL A 123 -6.41 6.81 -0.51
N TYR A 124 -6.22 6.32 0.72
CA TYR A 124 -5.47 6.99 1.76
C TYR A 124 -4.21 6.17 2.10
N PRO A 125 -3.01 6.65 1.72
CA PRO A 125 -1.74 6.03 2.09
C PRO A 125 -1.45 6.24 3.58
N TYR A 126 -1.32 5.16 4.35
CA TYR A 126 -1.13 5.20 5.80
C TYR A 126 0.22 4.70 6.28
N ALA A 127 0.96 3.97 5.44
CA ALA A 127 2.30 3.50 5.74
C ALA A 127 3.16 3.47 4.48
N SER A 128 4.44 3.79 4.64
CA SER A 128 5.41 3.77 3.54
C SER A 128 6.51 2.76 3.82
N ASP A 129 6.96 2.11 2.76
CA ASP A 129 8.19 1.36 2.67
C ASP A 129 9.03 1.96 1.53
N ARG A 130 10.23 1.43 1.29
CA ARG A 130 11.17 1.99 0.29
C ARG A 130 10.56 2.19 -1.10
N PHE A 131 9.74 1.23 -1.56
CA PHE A 131 9.16 1.22 -2.90
C PHE A 131 7.66 1.37 -2.93
N ILE A 132 7.00 1.19 -1.80
CA ILE A 132 5.55 1.04 -1.74
C ILE A 132 4.92 1.93 -0.68
N PHE A 133 3.70 2.36 -0.96
CA PHE A 133 2.77 2.90 0.03
C PHE A 133 1.65 1.89 0.28
N LYS A 134 1.50 1.48 1.53
CA LYS A 134 0.32 0.71 1.97
C LYS A 134 -0.84 1.68 2.11
N SER A 135 -1.91 1.39 1.42
CA SER A 135 -3.07 2.27 1.33
C SER A 135 -4.35 1.54 1.69
N ARG A 136 -5.37 2.29 2.02
CA ARG A 136 -6.73 1.79 2.16
C ARG A 136 -7.64 2.50 1.19
N ILE A 137 -8.65 1.82 0.67
CA ILE A 137 -9.71 2.43 -0.14
C ILE A 137 -10.51 3.37 0.76
N VAL A 138 -10.73 4.60 0.27
CA VAL A 138 -11.69 5.55 0.80
C VAL A 138 -12.99 5.44 0.02
N GLU A 139 -12.86 5.38 -1.33
CA GLU A 139 -14.00 5.31 -2.24
C GLU A 139 -13.61 4.65 -3.56
N ILE A 140 -14.51 3.89 -4.15
CA ILE A 140 -14.37 3.38 -5.52
C ILE A 140 -15.16 4.31 -6.43
N LEU A 141 -14.43 5.09 -7.25
CA LEU A 141 -15.01 6.08 -8.16
C LEU A 141 -15.54 5.43 -9.44
N GLU A 142 -14.75 4.50 -10.00
CA GLU A 142 -15.14 3.69 -11.16
C GLU A 142 -14.91 2.22 -10.87
N ARG A 143 -15.98 1.43 -10.99
CA ARG A 143 -15.94 -0.01 -10.72
C ARG A 143 -15.61 -0.80 -11.98
N ASN A 144 -14.85 -1.86 -11.82
CA ASN A 144 -14.73 -2.89 -12.85
C ASN A 144 -15.93 -3.86 -12.79
N ALA A 145 -17.03 -3.51 -13.49
CA ALA A 145 -18.26 -4.29 -13.47
C ALA A 145 -18.11 -5.72 -14.03
N SER A 146 -17.05 -6.00 -14.80
CA SER A 146 -16.78 -7.34 -15.31
C SER A 146 -16.16 -8.28 -14.26
N MET A 147 -15.53 -7.72 -13.25
CA MET A 147 -14.88 -8.50 -12.19
C MET A 147 -15.59 -8.36 -10.84
N ARG A 148 -16.09 -7.17 -10.50
CA ARG A 148 -16.69 -6.87 -9.20
C ARG A 148 -18.19 -7.14 -9.19
N ASN A 149 -18.60 -8.05 -8.35
CA ASN A 149 -20.01 -8.34 -8.06
C ASN A 149 -20.23 -8.37 -6.53
N GLU A 150 -20.75 -7.28 -5.99
CA GLU A 150 -21.00 -7.14 -4.55
C GLU A 150 -22.07 -8.14 -4.02
N SER A 151 -22.94 -8.67 -4.89
CA SER A 151 -23.95 -9.67 -4.48
C SER A 151 -23.33 -11.00 -4.04
N LEU A 152 -22.08 -11.25 -4.40
CA LEU A 152 -21.32 -12.45 -3.99
C LEU A 152 -20.74 -12.32 -2.58
N VAL A 153 -20.72 -11.12 -2.01
CA VAL A 153 -20.16 -10.87 -0.68
C VAL A 153 -21.15 -11.30 0.37
N GLN A 154 -20.91 -12.45 1.03
CA GLN A 154 -21.76 -13.01 2.06
C GLN A 154 -21.33 -12.65 3.48
N CYS A 155 -20.05 -12.36 3.67
CA CYS A 155 -19.51 -12.06 4.99
C CYS A 155 -19.66 -10.58 5.35
N ARG A 156 -20.38 -10.31 6.45
CA ARG A 156 -20.54 -8.92 6.96
C ARG A 156 -19.24 -8.21 7.36
N TYR A 157 -18.15 -8.95 7.53
CA TYR A 157 -16.85 -8.42 7.89
C TYR A 157 -15.91 -8.29 6.69
N PHE A 158 -16.39 -8.57 5.48
CA PHE A 158 -15.58 -8.41 4.27
C PHE A 158 -15.10 -6.97 4.12
N GLY A 159 -13.84 -6.79 3.78
CA GLY A 159 -13.19 -5.47 3.72
C GLY A 159 -12.68 -4.92 5.06
N GLN A 160 -13.10 -5.53 6.19
CA GLN A 160 -12.63 -5.18 7.54
C GLN A 160 -11.73 -6.27 8.15
N CYS A 161 -11.98 -7.52 7.79
CA CYS A 161 -11.22 -8.68 8.22
C CYS A 161 -10.25 -9.10 7.13
N GLY A 162 -9.00 -9.45 7.49
CA GLY A 162 -7.98 -9.91 6.55
C GLY A 162 -8.12 -11.37 6.07
N GLY A 163 -9.23 -12.05 6.37
CA GLY A 163 -9.40 -13.48 6.07
C GLY A 163 -9.78 -13.80 4.62
N CYS A 164 -10.39 -12.86 3.88
CA CYS A 164 -10.85 -13.05 2.51
C CYS A 164 -10.51 -11.84 1.65
N GLN A 165 -9.99 -12.07 0.44
CA GLN A 165 -9.61 -11.00 -0.48
C GLN A 165 -10.59 -10.83 -1.64
N TYR A 166 -11.28 -11.91 -2.07
CA TYR A 166 -11.92 -11.99 -3.37
C TYR A 166 -13.40 -12.38 -3.34
N GLN A 167 -14.12 -12.17 -2.22
CA GLN A 167 -15.56 -12.55 -2.20
C GLN A 167 -16.39 -11.87 -3.28
N MET A 168 -16.00 -10.63 -3.68
CA MET A 168 -16.68 -9.86 -4.72
C MET A 168 -16.35 -10.34 -6.14
N ILE A 169 -15.49 -11.35 -6.32
CA ILE A 169 -15.10 -11.87 -7.64
C ILE A 169 -15.73 -13.24 -7.87
N PRO A 170 -16.35 -13.52 -9.04
CA PRO A 170 -16.82 -14.87 -9.39
C PRO A 170 -15.70 -15.92 -9.27
N TYR A 171 -16.05 -17.12 -8.81
CA TYR A 171 -15.07 -18.16 -8.45
C TYR A 171 -14.15 -18.54 -9.62
N GLU A 172 -14.69 -18.66 -10.83
CA GLU A 172 -13.93 -18.96 -12.04
C GLU A 172 -12.84 -17.90 -12.29
N GLN A 173 -13.16 -16.64 -12.09
CA GLN A 173 -12.19 -15.55 -12.23
C GLN A 173 -11.14 -15.58 -11.10
N GLN A 174 -11.53 -15.99 -9.86
CA GLN A 174 -10.54 -16.18 -8.79
C GLN A 174 -9.51 -17.27 -9.15
N LEU A 175 -9.93 -18.34 -9.79
CA LEU A 175 -9.04 -19.41 -10.26
C LEU A 175 -8.08 -18.89 -11.32
N GLU A 176 -8.55 -18.06 -12.27
CA GLU A 176 -7.71 -17.47 -13.30
C GLU A 176 -6.66 -16.51 -12.71
N LEU A 177 -7.05 -15.66 -11.75
CA LEU A 177 -6.11 -14.79 -11.04
C LEU A 177 -5.02 -15.61 -10.33
N LYS A 178 -5.38 -16.70 -9.67
CA LYS A 178 -4.41 -17.58 -8.99
C LYS A 178 -3.48 -18.27 -9.99
N ARG A 179 -4.00 -18.72 -11.12
CA ARG A 179 -3.21 -19.29 -12.21
C ARG A 179 -2.18 -18.29 -12.72
N GLU A 180 -2.58 -17.03 -12.91
CA GLU A 180 -1.69 -15.98 -13.38
C GLU A 180 -0.56 -15.69 -12.39
N VAL A 181 -0.83 -15.67 -11.08
CA VAL A 181 0.21 -15.53 -10.05
C VAL A 181 1.24 -16.66 -10.14
N VAL A 182 0.76 -17.91 -10.25
CA VAL A 182 1.66 -19.07 -10.41
C VAL A 182 2.47 -18.97 -11.70
N ARG A 183 1.82 -18.63 -12.83
CA ARG A 183 2.51 -18.50 -14.11
C ARG A 183 3.65 -17.49 -14.07
N ARG A 184 3.42 -16.34 -13.44
CA ARG A 184 4.46 -15.29 -13.27
C ARG A 184 5.62 -15.72 -12.38
N ALA A 185 5.37 -16.56 -11.40
CA ALA A 185 6.42 -17.05 -10.51
C ALA A 185 7.42 -18.00 -11.21
N PHE A 186 7.07 -18.54 -12.40
CA PHE A 186 7.91 -19.46 -13.19
C PHE A 186 8.47 -18.81 -14.47
N MET A 187 8.22 -17.55 -14.72
CA MET A 187 8.80 -16.78 -15.87
C MET A 187 10.01 -15.97 -15.41
#